data_a9408fbc27e7a91fbc87ef9e2d6ef2bf
#
_entry.id   a9408fbc27e7a91fbc87ef9e2d6ef2bf
#
_cell.length_a   1.000
_cell.length_b   1.000
_cell.length_c   1.000
_cell.angle_alpha   90.00
_cell.angle_beta   90.00
_cell.angle_gamma   90.00
#
_symmetry.space_group_name_H-M   'P 1'
#
loop_
_entity.id
_entity.type
_entity.pdbx_description
1 polymer ?
#
loop_
_entity_poly.entity_id
_entity_poly.type
_entity_poly.pdbx_seq_one_letter_code
_entity_poly.pdbx_strand_id
1 'polypeptide(L)'
;MVENVITESPPAPSPFYYGVPLLIVLAVGAVFFLGEKTGNEDKVVPSRKVVVGKDYYVLVTLMEFHPAKRGGASWDGGSSAPDLYYQLSWHGKTIYHTKNDVVKNVLIAKWFGLGANVSVMDLRKVLSNEGQRLSPRNLIKAASIFVEPNGELVIRAYDDDPLRDDFAGGCAIPLADLEPGDNAYFIDAEGKPTRDRDRMAADRGGLKRFVLRVVDSAQPVEKLVEALR
;
A
#
# COMPACT_ATOMS: atom_id res chain seq x y z
N MET A 1 29.23 58.30 12.84
CA MET A 1 28.20 57.70 13.70
C MET A 1 28.08 56.26 13.31
N VAL A 2 28.57 55.39 14.16
CA VAL A 2 28.50 53.92 13.95
C VAL A 2 27.50 53.39 14.98
N GLU A 3 26.36 52.92 14.50
CA GLU A 3 25.35 52.28 15.34
C GLU A 3 25.82 50.87 15.72
N ASN A 4 25.97 50.63 17.02
CA ASN A 4 26.21 49.30 17.58
C ASN A 4 24.91 48.51 17.60
N VAL A 5 24.80 47.52 16.74
CA VAL A 5 23.73 46.52 16.81
C VAL A 5 24.11 45.50 17.88
N ILE A 6 23.42 45.53 19.00
CA ILE A 6 23.52 44.53 20.06
C ILE A 6 22.69 43.31 19.60
N THR A 7 23.36 42.22 19.26
CA THR A 7 22.71 40.92 19.01
C THR A 7 22.48 40.19 20.36
N GLU A 8 21.24 40.20 20.83
CA GLU A 8 20.85 39.37 21.97
C GLU A 8 20.85 37.88 21.58
N SER A 9 21.59 37.10 22.35
CA SER A 9 21.58 35.64 22.21
C SER A 9 20.24 35.06 22.73
N PRO A 10 19.65 34.05 22.09
CA PRO A 10 18.43 33.42 22.59
C PRO A 10 18.68 32.75 23.95
N PRO A 11 17.71 32.77 24.86
CA PRO A 11 17.84 32.17 26.18
C PRO A 11 18.00 30.66 26.09
N ALA A 12 18.87 30.10 26.95
CA ALA A 12 19.10 28.66 27.06
C ALA A 12 17.80 27.93 27.45
N PRO A 13 17.49 26.76 26.87
CA PRO A 13 16.28 26.01 27.22
C PRO A 13 16.37 25.48 28.69
N SER A 14 15.26 25.62 29.41
CA SER A 14 15.17 25.24 30.81
C SER A 14 15.34 23.71 31.00
N PRO A 15 15.97 23.26 32.09
CA PRO A 15 16.30 21.84 32.32
C PRO A 15 15.08 20.92 32.57
N PHE A 16 13.87 21.47 32.62
CA PHE A 16 12.66 20.70 32.93
C PHE A 16 12.01 19.96 31.73
N TYR A 17 12.46 20.21 30.51
CA TYR A 17 11.82 19.60 29.32
C TYR A 17 12.30 18.19 28.97
N TYR A 18 13.36 17.68 29.58
CA TYR A 18 13.93 16.36 29.23
C TYR A 18 13.55 15.22 30.21
N GLY A 19 12.83 15.50 31.28
CA GLY A 19 12.48 14.48 32.30
C GLY A 19 11.22 13.67 31.97
N VAL A 20 10.26 14.22 31.23
CA VAL A 20 8.95 13.57 31.02
C VAL A 20 8.98 12.49 29.93
N PRO A 21 9.68 12.64 28.80
CA PRO A 21 9.70 11.58 27.78
C PRO A 21 10.51 10.34 28.19
N LEU A 22 11.51 10.48 29.06
CA LEU A 22 12.34 9.34 29.49
C LEU A 22 11.57 8.38 30.41
N LEU A 23 10.70 8.90 31.27
CA LEU A 23 9.86 8.09 32.17
C LEU A 23 8.77 7.30 31.42
N ILE A 24 8.22 7.85 30.33
CA ILE A 24 7.22 7.17 29.51
C ILE A 24 7.86 6.02 28.70
N VAL A 25 9.08 6.20 28.19
CA VAL A 25 9.80 5.16 27.44
C VAL A 25 10.20 4.00 28.37
N LEU A 26 10.59 4.26 29.63
CA LEU A 26 10.92 3.21 30.59
C LEU A 26 9.67 2.45 31.09
N ALA A 27 8.52 3.12 31.22
CA ALA A 27 7.27 2.47 31.61
C ALA A 27 6.72 1.54 30.51
N VAL A 28 6.84 1.93 29.24
CA VAL A 28 6.43 1.08 28.09
C VAL A 28 7.40 -0.09 27.91
N GLY A 29 8.70 0.10 28.13
CA GLY A 29 9.70 -0.97 28.08
C GLY A 29 9.53 -2.01 29.20
N ALA A 30 9.11 -1.62 30.40
CA ALA A 30 8.90 -2.53 31.52
C ALA A 30 7.66 -3.42 31.36
N VAL A 31 6.61 -2.95 30.68
CA VAL A 31 5.40 -3.75 30.40
C VAL A 31 5.67 -4.85 29.37
N PHE A 32 6.60 -4.64 28.44
CA PHE A 32 6.96 -5.67 27.45
C PHE A 32 7.88 -6.77 27.99
N PHE A 33 8.58 -6.56 29.12
CA PHE A 33 9.55 -7.54 29.66
C PHE A 33 9.00 -8.42 30.78
N LEU A 34 7.79 -8.16 31.31
CA LEU A 34 7.21 -8.92 32.42
C LEU A 34 6.13 -9.93 31.99
N GLY A 35 5.92 -10.13 30.71
CA GLY A 35 4.90 -11.03 30.20
C GLY A 35 5.43 -12.11 29.27
N GLU A 36 6.35 -13.00 29.73
CA GLU A 36 6.51 -14.28 29.05
C GLU A 36 7.36 -15.25 29.87
N LYS A 37 6.69 -16.08 30.62
CA LYS A 37 7.13 -17.45 30.90
C LYS A 37 5.92 -18.29 31.25
N THR A 38 5.23 -18.83 30.25
CA THR A 38 4.46 -20.09 30.40
C THR A 38 4.19 -20.69 29.01
N GLY A 39 4.70 -21.91 28.82
CA GLY A 39 4.11 -22.90 27.93
C GLY A 39 4.41 -22.77 26.44
N ASN A 40 5.43 -23.45 25.96
CA ASN A 40 5.56 -23.91 24.58
C ASN A 40 4.40 -24.84 24.26
N GLU A 41 3.29 -24.32 23.77
CA GLU A 41 2.49 -25.01 22.80
C GLU A 41 2.90 -24.45 21.44
N ASP A 42 3.51 -25.27 20.60
CA ASP A 42 3.67 -25.04 19.17
C ASP A 42 2.27 -24.87 18.56
N LYS A 43 1.72 -23.66 18.67
CA LYS A 43 0.59 -23.24 17.86
C LYS A 43 1.12 -23.23 16.45
N VAL A 44 0.88 -24.31 15.71
CA VAL A 44 0.96 -24.31 14.25
C VAL A 44 0.09 -23.14 13.80
N VAL A 45 0.73 -22.00 13.52
CA VAL A 45 0.06 -20.85 12.90
C VAL A 45 -0.38 -21.37 11.54
N PRO A 46 -1.68 -21.50 11.28
CA PRO A 46 -2.14 -22.05 10.00
C PRO A 46 -1.53 -21.18 8.90
N SER A 47 -0.99 -21.83 7.87
CA SER A 47 -0.46 -21.16 6.69
C SER A 47 -1.49 -20.12 6.23
N ARG A 48 -1.15 -18.84 6.34
CA ARG A 48 -2.03 -17.71 6.00
C ARG A 48 -2.11 -17.47 4.49
N LYS A 49 -1.68 -18.41 3.67
CA LYS A 49 -1.69 -18.24 2.20
C LYS A 49 -3.11 -18.26 1.66
N VAL A 50 -3.30 -17.58 0.53
CA VAL A 50 -4.55 -17.68 -0.23
C VAL A 50 -4.83 -19.13 -0.63
N VAL A 51 -6.10 -19.49 -0.68
CA VAL A 51 -6.54 -20.86 -0.97
C VAL A 51 -6.85 -20.99 -2.45
N VAL A 52 -6.22 -21.95 -3.13
CA VAL A 52 -6.52 -22.30 -4.52
C VAL A 52 -8.00 -22.69 -4.67
N GLY A 53 -8.64 -22.21 -5.73
CA GLY A 53 -10.07 -22.46 -5.97
C GLY A 53 -11.01 -21.48 -5.28
N LYS A 54 -10.51 -20.41 -4.68
CA LYS A 54 -11.32 -19.34 -4.07
C LYS A 54 -11.17 -18.01 -4.76
N ASP A 55 -12.21 -17.18 -4.62
CA ASP A 55 -12.23 -15.81 -5.10
C ASP A 55 -11.76 -14.82 -4.03
N TYR A 56 -10.96 -13.86 -4.45
CA TYR A 56 -10.47 -12.76 -3.61
C TYR A 56 -10.62 -11.42 -4.32
N TYR A 57 -10.85 -10.36 -3.53
CA TYR A 57 -10.63 -8.99 -3.98
C TYR A 57 -9.17 -8.62 -3.76
N VAL A 58 -8.56 -8.01 -4.78
CA VAL A 58 -7.16 -7.58 -4.73
C VAL A 58 -7.06 -6.13 -5.18
N LEU A 59 -6.34 -5.32 -4.40
CA LEU A 59 -6.09 -3.92 -4.71
C LEU A 59 -4.71 -3.51 -4.20
N VAL A 60 -4.09 -2.53 -4.86
CA VAL A 60 -2.92 -1.85 -4.32
C VAL A 60 -3.40 -0.72 -3.42
N THR A 61 -2.99 -0.75 -2.15
CA THR A 61 -3.36 0.29 -1.17
C THR A 61 -2.31 1.39 -1.04
N LEU A 62 -1.06 1.09 -1.40
CA LEU A 62 0.05 2.03 -1.36
C LEU A 62 1.07 1.71 -2.44
N MET A 63 1.59 2.73 -3.11
CA MET A 63 2.83 2.69 -3.88
C MET A 63 3.74 3.84 -3.47
N GLU A 64 5.04 3.56 -3.38
CA GLU A 64 6.09 4.56 -3.14
C GLU A 64 7.10 4.49 -4.29
N PHE A 65 7.50 5.66 -4.76
CA PHE A 65 8.40 5.84 -5.89
C PHE A 65 9.68 6.57 -5.46
N HIS A 66 10.75 6.33 -6.19
CA HIS A 66 11.95 7.14 -6.10
C HIS A 66 11.70 8.55 -6.68
N PRO A 67 12.45 9.57 -6.25
CA PRO A 67 12.32 10.94 -6.79
C PRO A 67 12.61 11.06 -8.30
N ALA A 68 13.23 10.04 -8.90
CA ALA A 68 13.55 10.01 -10.33
C ALA A 68 12.99 8.75 -10.99
N LYS A 69 12.75 8.85 -12.32
CA LYS A 69 12.46 7.71 -13.20
C LYS A 69 13.65 6.75 -13.23
N ARG A 70 13.42 5.52 -13.66
CA ARG A 70 14.51 4.57 -13.95
C ARG A 70 15.47 5.19 -14.97
N GLY A 71 16.76 5.26 -14.62
CA GLY A 71 17.77 5.94 -15.43
C GLY A 71 18.02 7.41 -15.04
N GLY A 72 17.40 7.90 -13.95
CA GLY A 72 17.73 9.20 -13.33
C GLY A 72 17.01 10.42 -13.91
N ALA A 73 16.14 10.24 -14.92
CA ALA A 73 15.33 11.35 -15.43
C ALA A 73 14.27 11.81 -14.40
N SER A 74 13.93 13.09 -14.42
CA SER A 74 12.81 13.63 -13.64
C SER A 74 11.47 13.08 -14.13
N TRP A 75 10.43 13.12 -13.28
CA TRP A 75 9.09 12.67 -13.64
C TRP A 75 8.50 13.60 -14.72
N ASP A 76 8.19 14.82 -14.43
CA ASP A 76 7.53 15.74 -15.36
C ASP A 76 8.49 16.89 -15.69
N GLY A 77 9.39 16.78 -16.60
CA GLY A 77 10.20 17.89 -17.14
C GLY A 77 10.66 19.02 -16.20
N GLY A 78 10.55 18.82 -14.87
CA GLY A 78 10.82 19.79 -13.82
C GLY A 78 11.09 19.12 -12.46
N SER A 79 10.67 19.77 -11.36
CA SER A 79 10.80 19.27 -9.99
C SER A 79 9.52 18.63 -9.45
N SER A 80 8.50 18.40 -10.29
CA SER A 80 7.23 17.79 -9.90
C SER A 80 7.39 16.28 -9.66
N ALA A 81 6.53 15.74 -8.81
CA ALA A 81 6.37 14.31 -8.61
C ALA A 81 5.34 13.78 -9.64
N PRO A 82 5.30 12.46 -9.90
CA PRO A 82 4.42 11.86 -10.89
C PRO A 82 2.93 11.94 -10.53
N ASP A 83 2.07 11.89 -11.55
CA ASP A 83 0.63 11.70 -11.46
C ASP A 83 0.32 10.20 -11.58
N LEU A 84 0.10 9.51 -10.46
CA LEU A 84 0.17 8.05 -10.39
C LEU A 84 -1.18 7.35 -10.55
N TYR A 85 -1.19 6.32 -11.37
CA TYR A 85 -2.22 5.28 -11.39
C TYR A 85 -1.60 3.88 -11.56
N TYR A 86 -2.37 2.82 -11.31
CA TYR A 86 -1.90 1.46 -11.54
C TYR A 86 -2.91 0.62 -12.31
N GLN A 87 -2.41 -0.50 -12.86
CA GLN A 87 -3.17 -1.55 -13.51
C GLN A 87 -2.83 -2.89 -12.87
N LEU A 88 -3.85 -3.72 -12.68
CA LEU A 88 -3.74 -5.13 -12.35
C LEU A 88 -4.12 -5.95 -13.59
N SER A 89 -3.26 -6.88 -13.95
CA SER A 89 -3.52 -7.79 -15.07
C SER A 89 -3.39 -9.24 -14.62
N TRP A 90 -4.24 -10.09 -15.15
CA TRP A 90 -4.28 -11.52 -14.92
C TRP A 90 -4.53 -12.23 -16.26
N HIS A 91 -3.83 -13.33 -16.55
CA HIS A 91 -3.83 -13.99 -17.85
C HIS A 91 -3.63 -13.04 -19.05
N GLY A 92 -2.74 -12.08 -18.90
CA GLY A 92 -2.43 -11.09 -19.93
C GLY A 92 -3.52 -10.05 -20.19
N LYS A 93 -4.63 -10.08 -19.43
CA LYS A 93 -5.73 -9.11 -19.55
C LYS A 93 -5.72 -8.16 -18.36
N THR A 94 -5.92 -6.86 -18.61
CA THR A 94 -6.18 -5.89 -17.55
C THR A 94 -7.54 -6.18 -16.93
N ILE A 95 -7.54 -6.50 -15.63
CA ILE A 95 -8.74 -6.80 -14.85
C ILE A 95 -9.19 -5.62 -13.99
N TYR A 96 -8.28 -4.68 -13.69
CA TYR A 96 -8.56 -3.47 -12.92
C TYR A 96 -7.53 -2.37 -13.21
N HIS A 97 -7.95 -1.11 -13.13
CA HIS A 97 -7.06 0.06 -13.21
C HIS A 97 -7.64 1.25 -12.45
N THR A 98 -6.76 2.14 -11.97
CA THR A 98 -7.12 3.37 -11.26
C THR A 98 -6.96 4.62 -12.11
N LYS A 99 -6.99 4.55 -13.44
CA LYS A 99 -6.83 5.71 -14.32
C LYS A 99 -7.92 6.80 -14.12
N ASN A 100 -9.06 6.43 -13.56
CA ASN A 100 -10.11 7.40 -13.17
C ASN A 100 -9.93 7.94 -11.74
N ASP A 101 -8.96 7.44 -10.99
CA ASP A 101 -8.63 7.79 -9.60
C ASP A 101 -7.11 8.09 -9.49
N VAL A 102 -6.56 8.88 -10.42
CA VAL A 102 -5.16 9.30 -10.45
C VAL A 102 -4.81 10.08 -9.20
N VAL A 103 -3.70 9.74 -8.55
CA VAL A 103 -3.17 10.49 -7.40
C VAL A 103 -2.06 11.40 -7.90
N LYS A 104 -2.33 12.70 -7.88
CA LYS A 104 -1.52 13.71 -8.58
C LYS A 104 -0.34 14.22 -7.76
N ASN A 105 0.80 14.42 -8.45
CA ASN A 105 1.99 15.10 -7.96
C ASN A 105 2.51 14.53 -6.63
N VAL A 106 2.68 13.21 -6.54
CA VAL A 106 3.09 12.52 -5.32
C VAL A 106 4.13 11.42 -5.57
N LEU A 107 5.05 11.23 -4.61
CA LEU A 107 5.94 10.06 -4.58
C LEU A 107 5.33 8.89 -3.78
N ILE A 108 4.29 9.14 -3.00
CA ILE A 108 3.56 8.11 -2.24
C ILE A 108 2.08 8.25 -2.55
N ALA A 109 1.55 7.32 -3.31
CA ALA A 109 0.14 7.24 -3.65
C ALA A 109 -0.58 6.21 -2.79
N LYS A 110 -1.85 6.51 -2.42
CA LYS A 110 -2.72 5.61 -1.67
C LYS A 110 -4.06 5.48 -2.36
N TRP A 111 -4.59 4.26 -2.37
CA TRP A 111 -5.93 3.95 -2.90
C TRP A 111 -6.73 3.15 -1.88
N PHE A 112 -8.05 3.21 -2.01
CA PHE A 112 -9.00 2.54 -1.13
C PHE A 112 -9.86 1.59 -1.96
N GLY A 113 -10.23 0.46 -1.39
CA GLY A 113 -11.03 -0.57 -2.06
C GLY A 113 -12.54 -0.27 -2.11
N LEU A 114 -12.96 0.84 -1.49
CA LEU A 114 -14.36 1.30 -1.54
C LEU A 114 -14.42 2.77 -1.91
N GLY A 115 -15.53 3.18 -2.54
CA GLY A 115 -15.87 4.60 -2.69
C GLY A 115 -16.06 5.28 -1.32
N ALA A 116 -15.77 6.58 -1.23
CA ALA A 116 -15.75 7.34 0.03
C ALA A 116 -17.06 7.24 0.84
N ASN A 117 -18.22 7.13 0.16
CA ASN A 117 -19.55 7.14 0.78
C ASN A 117 -20.24 5.76 0.76
N VAL A 118 -19.50 4.68 0.49
CA VAL A 118 -20.09 3.33 0.43
C VAL A 118 -20.34 2.83 1.84
N SER A 119 -21.61 2.54 2.14
CA SER A 119 -22.03 1.95 3.41
C SER A 119 -22.10 0.42 3.35
N VAL A 120 -22.16 -0.23 4.53
CA VAL A 120 -22.46 -1.67 4.64
C VAL A 120 -23.76 -2.02 3.93
N MET A 121 -24.79 -1.16 4.05
CA MET A 121 -26.09 -1.39 3.45
C MET A 121 -26.04 -1.34 1.91
N ASP A 122 -25.26 -0.42 1.34
CA ASP A 122 -25.09 -0.32 -0.11
C ASP A 122 -24.41 -1.57 -0.66
N LEU A 123 -23.34 -2.01 0.02
CA LEU A 123 -22.62 -3.21 -0.39
C LEU A 123 -23.49 -4.46 -0.24
N ARG A 124 -24.28 -4.57 0.83
CA ARG A 124 -25.22 -5.69 1.04
C ARG A 124 -26.26 -5.75 -0.08
N LYS A 125 -26.88 -4.63 -0.46
CA LYS A 125 -27.85 -4.56 -1.57
C LYS A 125 -27.27 -5.03 -2.90
N VAL A 126 -26.02 -4.65 -3.16
CA VAL A 126 -25.34 -5.04 -4.42
C VAL A 126 -24.98 -6.51 -4.44
N LEU A 127 -24.47 -7.04 -3.33
CA LEU A 127 -24.07 -8.46 -3.25
C LEU A 127 -25.28 -9.41 -3.18
N SER A 128 -26.43 -8.97 -2.67
CA SER A 128 -27.67 -9.76 -2.66
C SER A 128 -28.47 -9.72 -3.97
N ASN A 129 -27.95 -9.08 -5.03
CA ASN A 129 -28.67 -8.84 -6.29
C ASN A 129 -29.98 -8.04 -6.18
N GLU A 130 -30.29 -7.46 -5.03
CA GLU A 130 -31.49 -6.63 -4.85
C GLU A 130 -31.37 -5.24 -5.49
N GLY A 131 -30.15 -4.88 -5.92
CA GLY A 131 -29.85 -3.56 -6.49
C GLY A 131 -29.45 -3.62 -7.97
N GLN A 132 -30.35 -3.96 -8.89
CA GLN A 132 -30.08 -4.00 -10.35
C GLN A 132 -29.50 -2.69 -10.93
N ARG A 133 -29.52 -1.57 -10.20
CA ARG A 133 -29.01 -0.27 -10.65
C ARG A 133 -27.57 0.05 -10.20
N LEU A 134 -27.02 -0.68 -9.24
CA LEU A 134 -25.67 -0.45 -8.73
C LEU A 134 -24.78 -1.60 -9.16
N SER A 135 -23.84 -1.35 -10.06
CA SER A 135 -22.81 -2.33 -10.41
C SER A 135 -21.85 -2.51 -9.24
N PRO A 136 -21.49 -3.75 -8.82
CA PRO A 136 -20.44 -3.99 -7.86
C PRO A 136 -19.14 -3.25 -8.17
N ARG A 137 -18.82 -3.11 -9.47
CA ARG A 137 -17.64 -2.40 -9.97
C ARG A 137 -17.58 -0.92 -9.60
N ASN A 138 -18.73 -0.30 -9.34
CA ASN A 138 -18.78 1.12 -8.97
C ASN A 138 -18.59 1.33 -7.45
N LEU A 139 -18.85 0.31 -6.65
CA LEU A 139 -18.73 0.37 -5.20
C LEU A 139 -17.40 -0.23 -4.71
N ILE A 140 -17.00 -1.38 -5.27
CA ILE A 140 -15.75 -2.07 -4.93
C ILE A 140 -14.68 -1.65 -5.93
N LYS A 141 -13.68 -0.92 -5.46
CA LYS A 141 -12.52 -0.44 -6.19
C LYS A 141 -11.35 -1.43 -6.05
N ALA A 142 -11.59 -2.68 -6.45
CA ALA A 142 -10.63 -3.77 -6.41
C ALA A 142 -10.84 -4.73 -7.57
N ALA A 143 -9.79 -5.46 -7.96
CA ALA A 143 -9.91 -6.58 -8.88
C ALA A 143 -10.54 -7.77 -8.16
N SER A 144 -11.39 -8.54 -8.85
CA SER A 144 -11.79 -9.88 -8.42
C SER A 144 -10.90 -10.89 -9.13
N ILE A 145 -10.25 -11.78 -8.38
CA ILE A 145 -9.40 -12.85 -8.91
C ILE A 145 -9.85 -14.20 -8.36
N PHE A 146 -9.77 -15.23 -9.20
CA PHE A 146 -9.91 -16.62 -8.79
C PHE A 146 -8.51 -17.22 -8.67
N VAL A 147 -8.15 -17.77 -7.51
CA VAL A 147 -6.78 -18.26 -7.26
C VAL A 147 -6.55 -19.59 -7.92
N GLU A 148 -5.68 -19.65 -8.91
CA GLU A 148 -5.23 -20.83 -9.63
C GLU A 148 -3.83 -21.27 -9.18
N PRO A 149 -3.47 -22.56 -9.30
CA PRO A 149 -2.21 -23.10 -8.78
C PRO A 149 -0.94 -22.40 -9.31
N ASN A 150 -0.94 -21.96 -10.57
CA ASN A 150 0.21 -21.34 -11.23
C ASN A 150 -0.13 -19.95 -11.77
N GLY A 151 -1.15 -19.30 -11.19
CA GLY A 151 -1.56 -17.96 -11.61
C GLY A 151 -0.56 -16.90 -11.16
N GLU A 152 -0.39 -15.87 -11.98
CA GLU A 152 0.39 -14.67 -11.66
C GLU A 152 -0.45 -13.42 -11.77
N LEU A 153 -0.32 -12.54 -10.78
CA LEU A 153 -0.87 -11.19 -10.82
C LEU A 153 0.23 -10.23 -11.29
N VAL A 154 -0.02 -9.54 -12.40
CA VAL A 154 0.89 -8.53 -12.91
C VAL A 154 0.41 -7.16 -12.47
N ILE A 155 1.29 -6.40 -11.81
CA ILE A 155 1.07 -5.04 -11.35
C ILE A 155 1.90 -4.11 -12.22
N ARG A 156 1.29 -3.04 -12.75
CA ARG A 156 1.98 -1.98 -13.49
C ARG A 156 1.54 -0.63 -12.96
N ALA A 157 2.50 0.25 -12.73
CA ALA A 157 2.27 1.64 -12.36
C ALA A 157 2.67 2.55 -13.51
N TYR A 158 1.96 3.66 -13.63
CA TYR A 158 2.15 4.64 -14.69
C TYR A 158 2.09 6.05 -14.10
N ASP A 159 2.78 6.96 -14.76
CA ASP A 159 2.65 8.39 -14.64
C ASP A 159 1.67 8.85 -15.73
N ASP A 160 0.60 9.54 -15.34
CA ASP A 160 -0.50 9.97 -16.22
C ASP A 160 -0.15 11.29 -16.90
N ASP A 161 0.45 11.21 -18.07
CA ASP A 161 0.86 12.35 -18.88
C ASP A 161 -0.18 12.71 -19.96
N PRO A 162 -0.35 13.99 -20.34
CA PRO A 162 -1.34 14.42 -21.32
C PRO A 162 -1.18 13.80 -22.71
N LEU A 163 0.03 13.44 -23.11
CA LEU A 163 0.31 12.92 -24.44
C LEU A 163 0.49 11.39 -24.42
N ARG A 164 1.19 10.86 -23.44
CA ARG A 164 1.50 9.45 -23.34
C ARG A 164 1.90 9.12 -21.91
N ASP A 165 1.19 8.15 -21.33
CA ASP A 165 1.51 7.65 -19.99
C ASP A 165 2.90 7.01 -19.97
N ASP A 166 3.73 7.41 -19.01
CA ASP A 166 5.05 6.84 -18.79
C ASP A 166 4.97 5.64 -17.84
N PHE A 167 5.66 4.56 -18.20
CA PHE A 167 5.76 3.39 -17.34
C PHE A 167 6.63 3.69 -16.12
N ALA A 168 6.03 3.74 -14.93
CA ALA A 168 6.69 4.07 -13.68
C ALA A 168 7.31 2.85 -12.95
N GLY A 169 6.87 1.64 -13.30
CA GLY A 169 7.39 0.40 -12.76
C GLY A 169 6.33 -0.68 -12.61
N GLY A 170 6.76 -1.91 -12.32
CA GLY A 170 5.83 -3.02 -12.12
C GLY A 170 6.53 -4.35 -11.92
N CYS A 171 5.77 -5.37 -11.58
CA CYS A 171 6.25 -6.72 -11.35
C CYS A 171 5.12 -7.75 -11.51
N ALA A 172 5.50 -9.02 -11.56
CA ALA A 172 4.58 -10.15 -11.45
C ALA A 172 4.75 -10.83 -10.09
N ILE A 173 3.64 -11.26 -9.49
CA ILE A 173 3.61 -11.96 -8.21
C ILE A 173 2.85 -13.28 -8.41
N PRO A 174 3.44 -14.44 -8.07
CA PRO A 174 2.72 -15.69 -8.04
C PRO A 174 1.55 -15.60 -7.05
N LEU A 175 0.34 -16.00 -7.45
CA LEU A 175 -0.83 -15.98 -6.56
C LEU A 175 -0.60 -16.82 -5.31
N ALA A 176 0.13 -17.93 -5.43
CA ALA A 176 0.47 -18.81 -4.30
C ALA A 176 1.33 -18.13 -3.20
N ASP A 177 1.97 -16.99 -3.51
CA ASP A 177 2.76 -16.23 -2.55
C ASP A 177 1.96 -15.17 -1.79
N LEU A 178 0.70 -14.96 -2.17
CA LEU A 178 -0.18 -14.01 -1.51
C LEU A 178 -0.73 -14.56 -0.19
N GLU A 179 -0.97 -13.63 0.73
CA GLU A 179 -1.62 -13.89 2.01
C GLU A 179 -2.85 -12.98 2.14
N PRO A 180 -3.96 -13.44 2.77
CA PRO A 180 -5.04 -12.55 3.13
C PRO A 180 -4.55 -11.37 4.00
N GLY A 181 -5.01 -10.17 3.71
CA GLY A 181 -4.54 -8.93 4.34
C GLY A 181 -3.51 -8.19 3.50
N ASP A 182 -2.69 -7.37 4.14
CA ASP A 182 -1.70 -6.52 3.49
C ASP A 182 -0.40 -7.28 3.23
N ASN A 183 0.02 -7.30 1.97
CA ASN A 183 1.26 -7.90 1.49
C ASN A 183 2.20 -6.78 1.03
N ALA A 184 3.24 -6.49 1.82
CA ALA A 184 4.23 -5.47 1.48
C ALA A 184 5.35 -6.07 0.62
N TYR A 185 5.66 -5.39 -0.48
CA TYR A 185 6.74 -5.75 -1.39
C TYR A 185 7.66 -4.55 -1.64
N PHE A 186 8.93 -4.83 -1.71
CA PHE A 186 10.00 -3.92 -2.12
C PHE A 186 10.51 -4.36 -3.48
N ILE A 187 11.05 -3.43 -4.27
CA ILE A 187 11.65 -3.74 -5.56
C ILE A 187 13.18 -3.82 -5.37
N ASP A 188 13.75 -4.97 -5.70
CA ASP A 188 15.20 -5.20 -5.62
C ASP A 188 15.97 -4.57 -6.81
N ALA A 189 17.29 -4.70 -6.80
CA ALA A 189 18.17 -4.14 -7.83
C ALA A 189 17.88 -4.71 -9.23
N GLU A 190 17.44 -5.96 -9.33
CA GLU A 190 17.04 -6.63 -10.57
C GLU A 190 15.62 -6.23 -11.04
N GLY A 191 14.84 -5.58 -10.15
CA GLY A 191 13.46 -5.17 -10.40
C GLY A 191 12.43 -6.21 -10.07
N LYS A 192 12.78 -7.15 -9.26
CA LYS A 192 11.88 -8.20 -8.79
C LYS A 192 11.24 -7.80 -7.46
N PRO A 193 9.99 -8.22 -7.21
CA PRO A 193 9.35 -8.01 -5.92
C PRO A 193 10.00 -8.91 -4.86
N THR A 194 10.29 -8.36 -3.70
CA THR A 194 10.80 -9.08 -2.53
C THR A 194 10.07 -8.62 -1.27
N ARG A 195 9.87 -9.49 -0.30
CA ARG A 195 9.35 -9.12 1.03
C ARG A 195 10.47 -8.68 1.98
N ASP A 196 11.70 -8.91 1.60
CA ASP A 196 12.88 -8.52 2.35
C ASP A 196 13.24 -7.05 2.06
N ARG A 197 13.09 -6.19 3.07
CA ARG A 197 13.39 -4.77 2.98
C ARG A 197 14.87 -4.49 2.70
N ASP A 198 15.77 -5.34 3.21
CA ASP A 198 17.22 -5.12 3.09
C ASP A 198 17.71 -5.35 1.66
N ARG A 199 16.90 -6.05 0.83
CA ARG A 199 17.14 -6.23 -0.60
C ARG A 199 16.59 -5.11 -1.47
N MET A 200 15.92 -4.12 -0.89
CA MET A 200 15.36 -2.99 -1.64
C MET A 200 16.47 -2.19 -2.32
N ALA A 201 16.30 -1.91 -3.62
CA ALA A 201 17.23 -1.06 -4.36
C ALA A 201 17.19 0.39 -3.84
N ALA A 202 18.36 0.93 -3.41
CA ALA A 202 18.43 2.30 -2.89
C ALA A 202 18.22 3.36 -3.98
N ASP A 203 18.81 3.16 -5.19
CA ASP A 203 18.95 4.22 -6.20
C ASP A 203 18.51 3.80 -7.61
N ARG A 204 17.56 2.87 -7.71
CA ARG A 204 17.14 2.34 -9.01
C ARG A 204 16.31 3.31 -9.85
N GLY A 205 15.58 4.19 -9.20
CA GLY A 205 14.52 5.00 -9.81
C GLY A 205 13.22 4.21 -10.09
N GLY A 206 12.12 4.92 -10.33
CA GLY A 206 10.80 4.31 -10.55
C GLY A 206 10.16 3.76 -9.28
N LEU A 207 9.38 2.67 -9.41
CA LEU A 207 8.69 2.03 -8.29
C LEU A 207 9.68 1.47 -7.26
N LYS A 208 9.52 1.86 -6.00
CA LYS A 208 10.35 1.50 -4.85
C LYS A 208 9.74 0.40 -4.00
N ARG A 209 8.47 0.57 -3.64
CA ARG A 209 7.69 -0.44 -2.89
C ARG A 209 6.20 -0.28 -3.13
N PHE A 210 5.44 -1.31 -2.80
CA PHE A 210 3.98 -1.24 -2.79
C PHE A 210 3.39 -2.19 -1.74
N VAL A 211 2.13 -1.96 -1.39
CA VAL A 211 1.33 -2.82 -0.54
C VAL A 211 0.12 -3.32 -1.34
N LEU A 212 0.03 -4.63 -1.46
CA LEU A 212 -1.08 -5.32 -2.09
C LEU A 212 -2.00 -5.88 -1.01
N ARG A 213 -3.25 -5.45 -0.97
CA ARG A 213 -4.26 -5.98 -0.06
C ARG A 213 -5.07 -7.07 -0.74
N VAL A 214 -5.21 -8.20 -0.04
CA VAL A 214 -5.96 -9.38 -0.48
C VAL A 214 -7.08 -9.65 0.51
N VAL A 215 -8.32 -9.66 0.03
CA VAL A 215 -9.52 -9.76 0.85
C VAL A 215 -10.35 -10.94 0.37
N ASP A 216 -10.63 -11.90 1.25
CA ASP A 216 -11.51 -13.04 0.93
C ASP A 216 -12.90 -12.51 0.58
N SER A 217 -13.37 -12.77 -0.65
CA SER A 217 -14.65 -12.27 -1.16
C SER A 217 -15.87 -12.91 -0.50
N ALA A 218 -15.70 -14.07 0.14
CA ALA A 218 -16.77 -14.82 0.79
C ALA A 218 -17.02 -14.40 2.25
N GLN A 219 -16.22 -13.47 2.80
CA GLN A 219 -16.44 -13.03 4.18
C GLN A 219 -17.70 -12.14 4.34
N PRO A 220 -18.24 -12.02 5.57
CA PRO A 220 -19.39 -11.16 5.85
C PRO A 220 -19.21 -9.73 5.38
N VAL A 221 -20.28 -9.08 4.92
CA VAL A 221 -20.24 -7.73 4.30
C VAL A 221 -19.61 -6.68 5.22
N GLU A 222 -19.84 -6.78 6.53
CA GLU A 222 -19.25 -5.88 7.53
C GLU A 222 -17.72 -5.97 7.52
N LYS A 223 -17.19 -7.20 7.46
CA LYS A 223 -15.75 -7.45 7.36
C LYS A 223 -15.17 -7.06 6.00
N LEU A 224 -15.94 -7.22 4.91
CA LEU A 224 -15.55 -6.72 3.59
C LEU A 224 -15.39 -5.20 3.60
N VAL A 225 -16.34 -4.47 4.19
CA VAL A 225 -16.27 -2.99 4.29
C VAL A 225 -15.05 -2.57 5.10
N GLU A 226 -14.79 -3.23 6.23
CA GLU A 226 -13.61 -2.93 7.07
C GLU A 226 -12.31 -3.22 6.33
N ALA A 227 -12.21 -4.36 5.66
CA ALA A 227 -10.99 -4.80 4.98
C ALA A 227 -10.69 -3.99 3.69
N LEU A 228 -11.72 -3.44 3.02
CA LEU A 228 -11.55 -2.66 1.78
C LEU A 228 -11.36 -1.14 2.03
N ARG A 229 -11.53 -0.66 3.24
CA ARG A 229 -11.22 0.72 3.65
C ARG A 229 -9.75 0.86 4.01
#